data_9c300ec783d2f84faebef1c98d234a5c
#
_entry.id   9c300ec783d2f84faebef1c98d234a5c
#
_cell.length_a   1.000
_cell.length_b   1.000
_cell.length_c   1.000
_cell.angle_alpha   90.00
_cell.angle_beta   90.00
_cell.angle_gamma   90.00
#
_symmetry.space_group_name_H-M   'P 1'
#
loop_
_entity.id
_entity.type
_entity.pdbx_description
1 polymer ?
#
loop_
_entity_poly.entity_id
_entity_poly.type
_entity_poly.pdbx_seq_one_letter_code
_entity_poly.pdbx_strand_id
1 'polypeptide(L)'
;MTEKTIDWRAWAAGQDTSAYGPQRIVCLTEEPTEWLYMLGEERRIVGISGYTVRPPRAREEKPKVSAFLSAKIDKIVELRPDCVIGFSDLQADIASQLVKKGIQVTIFNQRSVAEIFSMMYQLAAMVGQEARGLALMQATQSRLLEIERAATTLKRRPRVYFEEWYDPHISAIAWVSEVIGIAGGDDCFPELAAKAMGKDRIIADGSEIVRRNPDIILGSWCGRKFRPDHVRARAGWENVNAVKTGQLFEIKSAEILQPGPAALNDGVEQIHRIIMNWSQSVAPTLGTDVSSLPPRGPSTPWGGPAARRTWHDDFVSSPQRTDSGRPEKRQVAPGRTAGA
;
A
#
# COMPACT_ATOMS: atom_id res chain seq x y z
N MET A 1 13.56 29.87 -20.42
CA MET A 1 12.67 29.76 -19.24
C MET A 1 13.49 30.18 -18.05
N THR A 2 13.18 31.35 -17.48
CA THR A 2 13.90 31.91 -16.33
C THR A 2 13.73 30.99 -15.11
N GLU A 3 14.84 30.53 -14.54
CA GLU A 3 14.84 29.90 -13.22
C GLU A 3 14.14 30.87 -12.24
N LYS A 4 13.00 30.45 -11.68
CA LYS A 4 12.38 31.17 -10.58
C LYS A 4 13.30 31.00 -9.36
N THR A 5 14.20 31.94 -9.14
CA THR A 5 14.95 32.03 -7.89
C THR A 5 13.92 32.31 -6.80
N ILE A 6 13.79 31.43 -5.82
CA ILE A 6 12.91 31.63 -4.67
C ILE A 6 13.46 32.79 -3.86
N ASP A 7 12.69 33.87 -3.79
CA ASP A 7 13.06 35.01 -2.93
C ASP A 7 12.67 34.70 -1.48
N TRP A 8 13.65 34.35 -0.65
CA TRP A 8 13.43 34.07 0.77
C TRP A 8 12.79 35.24 1.53
N ARG A 9 12.89 36.49 1.01
CA ARG A 9 12.26 37.68 1.61
C ARG A 9 10.76 37.68 1.42
N ALA A 10 10.28 37.22 0.27
CA ALA A 10 8.84 37.01 0.03
C ALA A 10 8.26 35.97 0.97
N TRP A 11 9.03 34.90 1.24
CA TRP A 11 8.67 33.90 2.25
C TRP A 11 8.59 34.50 3.66
N ALA A 12 9.61 35.26 4.08
CA ALA A 12 9.63 35.91 5.39
C ALA A 12 8.46 36.90 5.59
N ALA A 13 7.89 37.44 4.50
CA ALA A 13 6.71 38.28 4.50
C ALA A 13 5.37 37.49 4.55
N GLY A 14 5.39 36.16 4.66
CA GLY A 14 4.20 35.29 4.73
C GLY A 14 3.43 35.17 3.41
N GLN A 15 4.06 35.49 2.27
CA GLN A 15 3.45 35.40 0.95
C GLN A 15 3.70 34.02 0.32
N ASP A 16 2.62 33.41 -0.17
CA ASP A 16 2.55 32.19 -0.99
C ASP A 16 3.56 31.07 -0.67
N THR A 17 3.22 30.22 0.29
CA THR A 17 4.02 29.03 0.67
C THR A 17 4.03 27.94 -0.40
N SER A 18 3.18 28.02 -1.44
CA SER A 18 3.12 27.02 -2.51
C SER A 18 4.40 26.94 -3.33
N ALA A 19 5.27 27.98 -3.26
CA ALA A 19 6.56 28.00 -3.93
C ALA A 19 7.66 27.18 -3.23
N TYR A 20 7.45 26.73 -1.98
CA TYR A 20 8.51 26.12 -1.16
C TYR A 20 8.64 24.62 -1.27
N GLY A 21 7.60 23.92 -1.67
CA GLY A 21 7.67 22.50 -1.95
C GLY A 21 8.36 22.18 -3.28
N PRO A 22 8.62 20.91 -3.56
CA PRO A 22 9.19 20.49 -4.84
C PRO A 22 8.31 20.92 -6.00
N GLN A 23 8.94 21.51 -7.04
CA GLN A 23 8.26 22.03 -8.23
C GLN A 23 8.35 21.08 -9.42
N ARG A 24 9.30 20.12 -9.38
CA ARG A 24 9.60 19.18 -10.47
C ARG A 24 9.77 17.78 -9.92
N ILE A 25 8.65 17.08 -9.78
CA ILE A 25 8.58 15.78 -9.10
C ILE A 25 8.62 14.65 -10.14
N VAL A 26 9.45 13.66 -9.89
CA VAL A 26 9.37 12.35 -10.55
C VAL A 26 8.78 11.33 -9.57
N CYS A 27 7.71 10.64 -9.98
CA CYS A 27 7.08 9.58 -9.23
C CYS A 27 7.54 8.22 -9.77
N LEU A 28 8.30 7.45 -8.98
CA LEU A 28 8.80 6.13 -9.39
C LEU A 28 7.76 5.02 -9.29
N THR A 29 6.63 5.30 -8.61
CA THR A 29 5.49 4.40 -8.43
C THR A 29 4.17 5.13 -8.70
N GLU A 30 3.05 4.41 -8.64
CA GLU A 30 1.75 4.90 -9.10
C GLU A 30 1.04 5.77 -8.06
N GLU A 31 1.11 5.39 -6.78
CA GLU A 31 0.35 6.00 -5.69
C GLU A 31 0.66 7.49 -5.48
N PRO A 32 1.92 7.97 -5.53
CA PRO A 32 2.18 9.40 -5.41
C PRO A 32 1.70 10.16 -6.65
N THR A 33 1.71 9.52 -7.84
CA THR A 33 1.14 10.13 -9.05
C THR A 33 -0.36 10.36 -8.86
N GLU A 34 -1.12 9.33 -8.50
CA GLU A 34 -2.57 9.46 -8.29
C GLU A 34 -2.88 10.52 -7.24
N TRP A 35 -2.18 10.50 -6.10
CA TRP A 35 -2.42 11.44 -5.03
C TRP A 35 -2.14 12.90 -5.44
N LEU A 36 -1.05 13.17 -6.13
CA LEU A 36 -0.75 14.51 -6.63
C LEU A 36 -1.79 15.02 -7.64
N TYR A 37 -2.35 14.14 -8.48
CA TYR A 37 -3.49 14.50 -9.34
C TYR A 37 -4.75 14.82 -8.54
N MET A 38 -5.05 14.08 -7.47
CA MET A 38 -6.18 14.37 -6.57
C MET A 38 -6.00 15.71 -5.83
N LEU A 39 -4.77 16.05 -5.49
CA LEU A 39 -4.42 17.34 -4.90
C LEU A 39 -4.46 18.51 -5.88
N GLY A 40 -4.54 18.26 -7.21
CA GLY A 40 -4.48 19.29 -8.25
C GLY A 40 -3.06 19.79 -8.55
N GLU A 41 -2.05 19.02 -8.16
CA GLU A 41 -0.62 19.31 -8.28
C GLU A 41 0.06 18.56 -9.45
N GLU A 42 -0.71 18.08 -10.42
CA GLU A 42 -0.21 17.34 -11.58
C GLU A 42 0.81 18.14 -12.41
N ARG A 43 0.79 19.47 -12.34
CA ARG A 43 1.78 20.31 -13.02
C ARG A 43 3.18 20.14 -12.51
N ARG A 44 3.34 19.76 -11.25
CA ARG A 44 4.65 19.47 -10.64
C ARG A 44 5.24 18.15 -11.12
N ILE A 45 4.42 17.22 -11.62
CA ILE A 45 4.88 15.92 -12.09
C ILE A 45 5.57 16.06 -13.43
N VAL A 46 6.87 15.74 -13.48
CA VAL A 46 7.69 15.78 -14.70
C VAL A 46 8.04 14.39 -15.23
N GLY A 47 7.79 13.32 -14.46
CA GLY A 47 8.00 11.93 -14.89
C GLY A 47 7.26 10.97 -13.98
N ILE A 48 6.86 9.82 -14.55
CA ILE A 48 6.05 8.81 -13.86
C ILE A 48 6.59 7.39 -14.09
N SER A 49 6.11 6.44 -13.27
CA SER A 49 6.26 5.00 -13.51
C SER A 49 5.59 4.57 -14.82
N GLY A 50 6.20 3.64 -15.53
CA GLY A 50 5.60 2.99 -16.71
C GLY A 50 4.35 2.18 -16.37
N TYR A 51 4.16 1.82 -15.09
CA TYR A 51 2.99 1.09 -14.60
C TYR A 51 1.83 2.01 -14.19
N THR A 52 2.05 3.32 -14.11
CA THR A 52 0.99 4.29 -13.80
C THR A 52 -0.18 4.15 -14.78
N VAL A 53 -1.37 3.88 -14.27
CA VAL A 53 -2.63 3.82 -15.03
C VAL A 53 -3.69 4.74 -14.43
N ARG A 54 -3.44 5.32 -13.26
CA ARG A 54 -4.36 6.21 -12.56
C ARG A 54 -3.69 7.57 -12.26
N PRO A 55 -4.40 8.68 -12.58
CA PRO A 55 -5.53 8.71 -13.49
C PRO A 55 -5.08 8.39 -14.93
N PRO A 56 -5.98 7.92 -15.83
CA PRO A 56 -5.60 7.54 -17.21
C PRO A 56 -4.82 8.61 -17.96
N ARG A 57 -5.20 9.89 -17.81
CA ARG A 57 -4.54 11.03 -18.47
C ARG A 57 -3.06 11.18 -18.08
N ALA A 58 -2.64 10.71 -16.91
CA ALA A 58 -1.23 10.77 -16.51
C ALA A 58 -0.31 10.02 -17.51
N ARG A 59 -0.78 8.92 -18.10
CA ARG A 59 -0.02 8.17 -19.09
C ARG A 59 0.18 8.91 -20.41
N GLU A 60 -0.75 9.80 -20.76
CA GLU A 60 -0.73 10.60 -21.98
C GLU A 60 0.12 11.86 -21.77
N GLU A 61 0.00 12.48 -20.59
CA GLU A 61 0.61 13.77 -20.27
C GLU A 61 2.09 13.65 -19.82
N LYS A 62 2.51 12.51 -19.26
CA LYS A 62 3.80 12.42 -18.56
C LYS A 62 4.73 11.37 -19.16
N PRO A 63 6.05 11.67 -19.27
CA PRO A 63 7.05 10.70 -19.70
C PRO A 63 7.22 9.56 -18.69
N LYS A 64 7.36 8.33 -19.20
CA LYS A 64 7.61 7.12 -18.39
C LYS A 64 9.12 6.94 -18.23
N VAL A 65 9.59 6.95 -16.98
CA VAL A 65 11.02 6.96 -16.66
C VAL A 65 11.48 5.77 -15.81
N SER A 66 10.53 5.02 -15.23
CA SER A 66 10.83 3.86 -14.38
C SER A 66 9.88 2.69 -14.67
N ALA A 67 10.32 1.50 -14.31
CA ALA A 67 9.51 0.37 -13.89
C ALA A 67 9.70 0.21 -12.38
N PHE A 68 9.03 -0.78 -11.75
CA PHE A 68 9.05 -0.89 -10.28
C PHE A 68 10.48 -1.13 -9.72
N LEU A 69 11.24 -2.06 -10.32
CA LEU A 69 12.58 -2.44 -9.90
C LEU A 69 13.71 -1.79 -10.72
N SER A 70 13.39 -0.93 -11.68
CA SER A 70 14.40 -0.29 -12.54
C SER A 70 13.97 1.10 -12.95
N ALA A 71 14.95 1.98 -13.15
CA ALA A 71 14.72 3.34 -13.60
C ALA A 71 15.73 3.75 -14.65
N LYS A 72 15.32 4.61 -15.57
CA LYS A 72 16.20 5.23 -16.56
C LYS A 72 16.82 6.48 -15.96
N ILE A 73 17.89 6.30 -15.18
CA ILE A 73 18.52 7.37 -14.38
C ILE A 73 18.82 8.60 -15.25
N ASP A 74 19.43 8.43 -16.42
CA ASP A 74 19.78 9.56 -17.31
C ASP A 74 18.53 10.33 -17.75
N LYS A 75 17.44 9.63 -18.11
CA LYS A 75 16.16 10.27 -18.43
C LYS A 75 15.59 11.05 -17.25
N ILE A 76 15.72 10.53 -16.04
CA ILE A 76 15.27 11.24 -14.83
C ILE A 76 16.10 12.52 -14.67
N VAL A 77 17.43 12.43 -14.81
CA VAL A 77 18.34 13.59 -14.72
C VAL A 77 18.02 14.64 -15.80
N GLU A 78 17.75 14.22 -17.02
CA GLU A 78 17.36 15.11 -18.15
C GLU A 78 16.08 15.92 -17.82
N LEU A 79 15.16 15.34 -17.07
CA LEU A 79 13.94 16.04 -16.62
C LEU A 79 14.22 17.10 -15.54
N ARG A 80 15.45 17.17 -15.01
CA ARG A 80 15.87 18.10 -13.96
C ARG A 80 14.87 18.19 -12.81
N PRO A 81 14.55 17.04 -12.15
CA PRO A 81 13.67 17.06 -10.99
C PRO A 81 14.37 17.70 -9.80
N ASP A 82 13.61 18.36 -8.95
CA ASP A 82 14.06 18.82 -7.64
C ASP A 82 13.70 17.80 -6.52
N CYS A 83 12.78 16.85 -6.82
CA CYS A 83 12.46 15.73 -5.94
C CYS A 83 12.08 14.48 -6.73
N VAL A 84 12.53 13.32 -6.27
CA VAL A 84 12.08 12.01 -6.75
C VAL A 84 11.40 11.28 -5.60
N ILE A 85 10.20 10.76 -5.85
CA ILE A 85 9.42 10.02 -4.87
C ILE A 85 9.37 8.56 -5.28
N GLY A 86 9.70 7.67 -4.36
CA GLY A 86 9.70 6.23 -4.56
C GLY A 86 9.08 5.47 -3.39
N PHE A 87 9.06 4.15 -3.50
CA PHE A 87 8.46 3.24 -2.55
C PHE A 87 9.37 2.08 -2.23
N SER A 88 9.54 1.83 -0.93
CA SER A 88 10.20 0.69 -0.31
C SER A 88 11.71 0.53 -0.56
N ASP A 89 12.31 -0.36 0.20
CA ASP A 89 13.68 -0.83 0.12
C ASP A 89 14.05 -1.42 -1.26
N LEU A 90 13.06 -1.91 -2.01
CA LEU A 90 13.25 -2.41 -3.37
C LEU A 90 13.76 -1.35 -4.35
N GLN A 91 13.59 -0.06 -4.05
CA GLN A 91 14.09 1.05 -4.84
C GLN A 91 15.35 1.72 -4.24
N ALA A 92 15.98 1.12 -3.23
CA ALA A 92 17.15 1.69 -2.54
C ALA A 92 18.32 1.98 -3.48
N ASP A 93 18.60 1.08 -4.43
CA ASP A 93 19.69 1.28 -5.41
C ASP A 93 19.38 2.42 -6.38
N ILE A 94 18.13 2.58 -6.79
CA ILE A 94 17.67 3.70 -7.63
C ILE A 94 17.86 5.00 -6.85
N ALA A 95 17.41 5.05 -5.59
CA ALA A 95 17.56 6.20 -4.70
C ALA A 95 19.03 6.59 -4.51
N SER A 96 19.90 5.61 -4.24
CA SER A 96 21.35 5.84 -4.11
C SER A 96 21.97 6.48 -5.36
N GLN A 97 21.60 6.00 -6.55
CA GLN A 97 22.09 6.55 -7.81
C GLN A 97 21.64 8.01 -8.01
N LEU A 98 20.38 8.32 -7.69
CA LEU A 98 19.82 9.67 -7.84
C LEU A 98 20.42 10.66 -6.83
N VAL A 99 20.61 10.24 -5.58
CA VAL A 99 21.28 11.06 -4.53
C VAL A 99 22.71 11.40 -4.95
N LYS A 100 23.47 10.46 -5.54
CA LYS A 100 24.81 10.72 -6.09
C LYS A 100 24.81 11.72 -7.26
N LYS A 101 23.68 11.94 -7.89
CA LYS A 101 23.49 12.98 -8.93
C LYS A 101 23.01 14.32 -8.36
N GLY A 102 22.93 14.46 -7.04
CA GLY A 102 22.49 15.67 -6.35
C GLY A 102 20.99 15.89 -6.32
N ILE A 103 20.19 14.86 -6.60
CA ILE A 103 18.74 14.92 -6.60
C ILE A 103 18.19 14.52 -5.22
N GLN A 104 17.28 15.31 -4.66
CA GLN A 104 16.53 14.93 -3.45
C GLN A 104 15.66 13.70 -3.75
N VAL A 105 15.70 12.69 -2.85
CA VAL A 105 14.87 11.48 -2.97
C VAL A 105 14.11 11.26 -1.67
N THR A 106 12.82 11.01 -1.80
CA THR A 106 11.95 10.59 -0.70
C THR A 106 11.45 9.19 -0.98
N ILE A 107 11.78 8.22 -0.12
CA ILE A 107 11.29 6.84 -0.20
C ILE A 107 10.27 6.63 0.91
N PHE A 108 9.02 6.42 0.51
CA PHE A 108 7.97 5.97 1.40
C PHE A 108 8.01 4.45 1.56
N ASN A 109 7.43 3.92 2.65
CA ASN A 109 7.42 2.49 2.92
C ASN A 109 6.13 2.06 3.63
N GLN A 110 5.01 2.62 3.22
CA GLN A 110 3.70 2.34 3.81
C GLN A 110 3.27 0.88 3.56
N ARG A 111 2.90 0.18 4.62
CA ARG A 111 2.51 -1.25 4.59
C ARG A 111 1.14 -1.49 5.20
N SER A 112 0.52 -0.50 5.82
CA SER A 112 -0.79 -0.56 6.44
C SER A 112 -1.70 0.57 5.95
N VAL A 113 -2.99 0.45 6.19
CA VAL A 113 -3.98 1.50 5.89
C VAL A 113 -3.60 2.82 6.59
N ALA A 114 -3.16 2.75 7.85
CA ALA A 114 -2.73 3.93 8.61
C ALA A 114 -1.49 4.58 7.98
N GLU A 115 -0.52 3.78 7.53
CA GLU A 115 0.68 4.30 6.89
C GLU A 115 0.41 4.87 5.49
N ILE A 116 -0.60 4.36 4.76
CA ILE A 116 -1.07 4.97 3.51
C ILE A 116 -1.59 6.39 3.79
N PHE A 117 -2.42 6.58 4.82
CA PHE A 117 -2.86 7.91 5.22
C PHE A 117 -1.69 8.81 5.64
N SER A 118 -0.70 8.26 6.35
CA SER A 118 0.51 9.00 6.73
C SER A 118 1.30 9.48 5.51
N MET A 119 1.50 8.61 4.49
CA MET A 119 2.12 8.99 3.22
C MET A 119 1.32 10.08 2.50
N MET A 120 -0.01 9.93 2.41
CA MET A 120 -0.88 10.92 1.78
C MET A 120 -0.77 12.29 2.45
N TYR A 121 -0.77 12.34 3.79
CA TYR A 121 -0.59 13.57 4.54
C TYR A 121 0.78 14.21 4.30
N GLN A 122 1.86 13.42 4.42
CA GLN A 122 3.22 13.92 4.23
C GLN A 122 3.43 14.47 2.81
N LEU A 123 2.90 13.79 1.80
CA LEU A 123 3.03 14.26 0.42
C LEU A 123 2.18 15.51 0.16
N ALA A 124 0.99 15.61 0.77
CA ALA A 124 0.17 16.84 0.68
C ALA A 124 0.90 18.03 1.33
N ALA A 125 1.50 17.83 2.50
CA ALA A 125 2.31 18.87 3.17
C ALA A 125 3.55 19.25 2.35
N MET A 126 4.23 18.27 1.75
CA MET A 126 5.40 18.51 0.91
C MET A 126 5.11 19.46 -0.27
N VAL A 127 3.87 19.46 -0.78
CA VAL A 127 3.46 20.31 -1.90
C VAL A 127 2.59 21.51 -1.49
N GLY A 128 2.44 21.76 -0.18
CA GLY A 128 1.68 22.91 0.37
C GLY A 128 0.15 22.74 0.21
N GLN A 129 -0.34 21.50 0.22
CA GLN A 129 -1.77 21.19 0.04
C GLN A 129 -2.37 20.46 1.26
N GLU A 130 -1.89 20.78 2.47
CA GLU A 130 -2.30 20.12 3.70
C GLU A 130 -3.80 20.14 3.92
N ALA A 131 -4.41 21.31 3.76
CA ALA A 131 -5.85 21.50 3.97
C ALA A 131 -6.68 20.66 3.00
N ARG A 132 -6.30 20.66 1.71
CA ARG A 132 -6.96 19.84 0.69
C ARG A 132 -6.72 18.35 0.94
N GLY A 133 -5.48 17.98 1.28
CA GLY A 133 -5.11 16.61 1.62
C GLY A 133 -5.95 16.09 2.78
N LEU A 134 -6.04 16.85 3.88
CA LEU A 134 -6.86 16.48 5.05
C LEU A 134 -8.34 16.30 4.68
N ALA A 135 -8.91 17.20 3.87
CA ALA A 135 -10.31 17.09 3.45
C ALA A 135 -10.57 15.80 2.64
N LEU A 136 -9.69 15.44 1.69
CA LEU A 136 -9.79 14.22 0.91
C LEU A 136 -9.60 12.97 1.78
N MET A 137 -8.64 13.00 2.69
CA MET A 137 -8.41 11.90 3.65
C MET A 137 -9.61 11.69 4.57
N GLN A 138 -10.21 12.76 5.10
CA GLN A 138 -11.42 12.68 5.95
C GLN A 138 -12.60 12.08 5.18
N ALA A 139 -12.79 12.43 3.92
CA ALA A 139 -13.82 11.83 3.07
C ALA A 139 -13.59 10.32 2.89
N THR A 140 -12.35 9.91 2.60
CA THR A 140 -11.98 8.49 2.50
C THR A 140 -12.19 7.76 3.84
N GLN A 141 -11.74 8.32 4.97
CA GLN A 141 -11.94 7.74 6.30
C GLN A 141 -13.42 7.55 6.64
N SER A 142 -14.26 8.56 6.34
CA SER A 142 -15.71 8.47 6.54
C SER A 142 -16.31 7.33 5.73
N ARG A 143 -15.86 7.17 4.48
CA ARG A 143 -16.30 6.07 3.61
C ARG A 143 -15.88 4.69 4.13
N LEU A 144 -14.66 4.55 4.60
CA LEU A 144 -14.19 3.30 5.21
C LEU A 144 -15.03 2.92 6.44
N LEU A 145 -15.34 3.90 7.30
CA LEU A 145 -16.20 3.68 8.47
C LEU A 145 -17.63 3.30 8.09
N GLU A 146 -18.18 3.85 7.02
CA GLU A 146 -19.50 3.45 6.48
C GLU A 146 -19.49 2.00 6.01
N ILE A 147 -18.46 1.61 5.26
CA ILE A 147 -18.27 0.23 4.78
C ILE A 147 -18.15 -0.73 5.97
N GLU A 148 -17.30 -0.40 6.94
CA GLU A 148 -17.11 -1.22 8.14
C GLU A 148 -18.42 -1.38 8.92
N ARG A 149 -19.20 -0.31 9.11
CA ARG A 149 -20.51 -0.37 9.75
C ARG A 149 -21.49 -1.25 8.95
N ALA A 150 -21.53 -1.10 7.62
CA ALA A 150 -22.36 -1.97 6.78
C ALA A 150 -21.95 -3.44 6.93
N ALA A 151 -20.66 -3.72 7.03
CA ALA A 151 -20.15 -5.07 7.23
C ALA A 151 -20.58 -5.69 8.57
N THR A 152 -20.90 -4.90 9.61
CA THR A 152 -21.43 -5.46 10.88
C THR A 152 -22.81 -6.10 10.75
N THR A 153 -23.55 -5.82 9.67
CA THR A 153 -24.86 -6.44 9.40
C THR A 153 -24.76 -7.86 8.84
N LEU A 154 -23.57 -8.31 8.47
CA LEU A 154 -23.33 -9.64 7.95
C LEU A 154 -23.59 -10.70 9.04
N LYS A 155 -24.43 -11.69 8.74
CA LYS A 155 -24.67 -12.84 9.63
C LYS A 155 -23.40 -13.66 9.86
N ARG A 156 -22.54 -13.75 8.84
CA ARG A 156 -21.24 -14.41 8.86
C ARG A 156 -20.30 -13.64 7.95
N ARG A 157 -19.05 -13.49 8.35
CA ARG A 157 -17.99 -12.98 7.50
C ARG A 157 -17.46 -14.10 6.61
N PRO A 158 -17.31 -13.90 5.28
CA PRO A 158 -16.70 -14.91 4.43
C PRO A 158 -15.20 -15.02 4.69
N ARG A 159 -14.68 -16.25 4.58
CA ARG A 159 -13.22 -16.46 4.48
C ARG A 159 -12.80 -16.07 3.07
N VAL A 160 -11.85 -15.12 2.99
CA VAL A 160 -11.36 -14.56 1.74
C VAL A 160 -9.91 -14.99 1.53
N TYR A 161 -9.64 -15.69 0.46
CA TYR A 161 -8.27 -15.90 -0.01
C TYR A 161 -7.95 -14.85 -1.07
N PHE A 162 -6.98 -14.00 -0.78
CA PHE A 162 -6.43 -13.07 -1.76
C PHE A 162 -5.18 -13.66 -2.37
N GLU A 163 -5.14 -13.74 -3.70
CA GLU A 163 -4.01 -14.28 -4.47
C GLU A 163 -3.33 -13.15 -5.25
N GLU A 164 -2.20 -12.66 -4.73
CA GLU A 164 -1.37 -11.65 -5.39
C GLU A 164 -0.62 -12.24 -6.59
N TRP A 165 -0.26 -13.52 -6.50
CA TRP A 165 0.37 -14.27 -7.56
C TRP A 165 0.02 -15.76 -7.46
N TYR A 166 0.00 -16.44 -8.58
CA TYR A 166 -0.55 -17.80 -8.68
C TYR A 166 0.49 -18.92 -8.67
N ASP A 167 1.78 -18.64 -9.00
CA ASP A 167 2.85 -19.63 -9.02
C ASP A 167 4.22 -18.94 -8.79
N PRO A 168 4.77 -19.06 -7.58
CA PRO A 168 4.16 -19.68 -6.39
C PRO A 168 2.97 -18.88 -5.87
N HIS A 169 2.09 -19.50 -5.08
CA HIS A 169 0.97 -18.82 -4.43
C HIS A 169 1.46 -17.76 -3.46
N ILE A 170 1.15 -16.49 -3.70
CA ILE A 170 1.48 -15.38 -2.81
C ILE A 170 0.18 -14.82 -2.23
N SER A 171 0.09 -14.77 -0.89
CA SER A 171 -1.07 -14.23 -0.17
C SER A 171 -1.09 -12.71 -0.11
N ALA A 172 -2.15 -12.14 0.49
CA ALA A 172 -2.31 -10.71 0.70
C ALA A 172 -1.13 -10.07 1.43
N ILE A 173 -0.79 -8.84 1.06
CA ILE A 173 0.07 -7.94 1.84
C ILE A 173 -0.78 -7.20 2.89
N ALA A 174 -0.14 -6.61 3.90
CA ALA A 174 -0.80 -6.11 5.09
C ALA A 174 -2.00 -5.17 4.81
N TRP A 175 -1.83 -4.11 4.02
CA TRP A 175 -2.95 -3.20 3.72
C TRP A 175 -4.10 -3.90 2.97
N VAL A 176 -3.83 -4.93 2.15
CA VAL A 176 -4.87 -5.70 1.45
C VAL A 176 -5.65 -6.56 2.45
N SER A 177 -4.95 -7.20 3.39
CA SER A 177 -5.57 -7.96 4.47
C SER A 177 -6.46 -7.06 5.36
N GLU A 178 -5.97 -5.85 5.71
CA GLU A 178 -6.74 -4.84 6.44
C GLU A 178 -7.98 -4.39 5.66
N VAL A 179 -7.84 -4.11 4.37
CA VAL A 179 -8.95 -3.72 3.47
C VAL A 179 -10.00 -4.83 3.37
N ILE A 180 -9.59 -6.11 3.29
CA ILE A 180 -10.51 -7.26 3.36
C ILE A 180 -11.29 -7.23 4.68
N GLY A 181 -10.59 -6.95 5.80
CA GLY A 181 -11.21 -6.82 7.12
C GLY A 181 -12.25 -5.70 7.17
N ILE A 182 -11.92 -4.50 6.73
CA ILE A 182 -12.82 -3.34 6.65
C ILE A 182 -14.02 -3.67 5.76
N ALA A 183 -13.80 -4.32 4.61
CA ALA A 183 -14.85 -4.69 3.67
C ALA A 183 -15.81 -5.76 4.19
N GLY A 184 -15.49 -6.44 5.31
CA GLY A 184 -16.37 -7.43 5.96
C GLY A 184 -15.95 -8.89 5.74
N GLY A 185 -14.76 -9.16 5.20
CA GLY A 185 -14.19 -10.50 5.05
C GLY A 185 -13.18 -10.85 6.14
N ASP A 186 -12.89 -12.12 6.29
CA ASP A 186 -11.79 -12.64 7.10
C ASP A 186 -10.71 -13.17 6.14
N ASP A 187 -9.53 -12.54 6.15
CA ASP A 187 -8.39 -13.00 5.34
C ASP A 187 -8.00 -14.44 5.77
N CYS A 188 -7.78 -15.30 4.79
CA CYS A 188 -7.38 -16.67 5.05
C CYS A 188 -5.94 -16.79 5.60
N PHE A 189 -5.05 -15.81 5.33
CA PHE A 189 -3.63 -15.87 5.68
C PHE A 189 -3.13 -14.60 6.38
N PRO A 190 -3.80 -14.12 7.44
CA PRO A 190 -3.43 -12.86 8.10
C PRO A 190 -2.03 -12.92 8.72
N GLU A 191 -1.55 -14.10 9.11
CA GLU A 191 -0.20 -14.30 9.66
C GLU A 191 0.91 -14.09 8.62
N LEU A 192 0.61 -14.29 7.33
CA LEU A 192 1.55 -14.00 6.24
C LEU A 192 1.50 -12.52 5.84
N ALA A 193 0.36 -11.89 5.98
CA ALA A 193 0.16 -10.49 5.56
C ALA A 193 1.13 -9.51 6.26
N ALA A 194 1.54 -9.81 7.48
CA ALA A 194 2.53 -9.02 8.22
C ALA A 194 3.94 -9.01 7.59
N LYS A 195 4.21 -9.91 6.63
CA LYS A 195 5.50 -9.99 5.94
C LYS A 195 5.56 -8.98 4.79
N ALA A 196 6.62 -8.16 4.78
CA ALA A 196 6.76 -7.07 3.82
C ALA A 196 6.96 -7.55 2.38
N MET A 197 7.72 -8.63 2.18
CA MET A 197 8.14 -9.09 0.86
C MET A 197 7.24 -10.20 0.32
N GLY A 198 6.94 -10.18 -0.98
CA GLY A 198 6.15 -11.24 -1.63
C GLY A 198 6.72 -12.64 -1.43
N LYS A 199 8.07 -12.79 -1.48
CA LYS A 199 8.75 -14.07 -1.24
C LYS A 199 8.49 -14.67 0.16
N ASP A 200 8.24 -13.81 1.15
CA ASP A 200 7.98 -14.22 2.54
C ASP A 200 6.49 -14.50 2.79
N ARG A 201 5.62 -14.16 1.81
CA ARG A 201 4.18 -14.43 1.81
C ARG A 201 3.80 -15.61 0.90
N ILE A 202 4.79 -16.36 0.43
CA ILE A 202 4.55 -17.58 -0.33
C ILE A 202 3.89 -18.61 0.56
N ILE A 203 2.78 -19.18 0.09
CA ILE A 203 2.13 -20.33 0.69
C ILE A 203 2.86 -21.58 0.15
N ALA A 204 3.71 -22.15 0.99
CA ALA A 204 4.61 -23.25 0.59
C ALA A 204 3.88 -24.51 0.16
N ASP A 205 2.71 -24.79 0.77
CA ASP A 205 1.85 -25.92 0.43
C ASP A 205 0.45 -25.41 0.02
N GLY A 206 0.13 -25.55 -1.27
CA GLY A 206 -1.19 -25.17 -1.79
C GLY A 206 -2.37 -25.93 -1.17
N SER A 207 -2.13 -27.11 -0.55
CA SER A 207 -3.16 -27.85 0.19
C SER A 207 -3.66 -27.07 1.41
N GLU A 208 -2.86 -26.15 1.95
CA GLU A 208 -3.25 -25.27 3.04
C GLU A 208 -4.40 -24.33 2.63
N ILE A 209 -4.42 -23.86 1.38
CA ILE A 209 -5.52 -23.05 0.86
C ILE A 209 -6.82 -23.90 0.83
N VAL A 210 -6.70 -25.15 0.38
CA VAL A 210 -7.83 -26.10 0.36
C VAL A 210 -8.34 -26.37 1.78
N ARG A 211 -7.44 -26.58 2.74
CA ARG A 211 -7.77 -26.81 4.15
C ARG A 211 -8.48 -25.62 4.80
N ARG A 212 -8.03 -24.40 4.51
CA ARG A 212 -8.69 -23.15 4.98
C ARG A 212 -10.02 -22.90 4.28
N ASN A 213 -10.25 -23.54 3.15
CA ASN A 213 -11.50 -23.59 2.42
C ASN A 213 -12.16 -22.20 2.27
N PRO A 214 -11.57 -21.27 1.49
CA PRO A 214 -12.10 -19.94 1.30
C PRO A 214 -13.53 -19.96 0.69
N ASP A 215 -14.34 -19.00 1.14
CA ASP A 215 -15.68 -18.75 0.58
C ASP A 215 -15.61 -17.86 -0.66
N ILE A 216 -14.58 -17.02 -0.74
CA ILE A 216 -14.30 -16.11 -1.86
C ILE A 216 -12.80 -16.16 -2.18
N ILE A 217 -12.47 -16.18 -3.47
CA ILE A 217 -11.09 -16.01 -3.96
C ILE A 217 -11.03 -14.71 -4.75
N LEU A 218 -10.14 -13.80 -4.33
CA LEU A 218 -9.83 -12.57 -5.01
C LEU A 218 -8.44 -12.69 -5.65
N GLY A 219 -8.35 -12.63 -6.96
CA GLY A 219 -7.08 -12.65 -7.67
C GLY A 219 -6.68 -11.26 -8.15
N SER A 220 -5.42 -10.89 -7.89
CA SER A 220 -4.82 -9.64 -8.38
C SER A 220 -3.40 -9.92 -8.86
N TRP A 221 -3.30 -10.65 -9.98
CA TRP A 221 -2.02 -11.05 -10.52
C TRP A 221 -1.29 -9.88 -11.15
N CYS A 222 -0.18 -9.48 -10.54
CA CYS A 222 0.58 -8.31 -10.95
C CYS A 222 1.04 -8.41 -12.42
N GLY A 223 0.52 -7.50 -13.27
CA GLY A 223 0.83 -7.49 -14.69
C GLY A 223 0.17 -8.58 -15.53
N ARG A 224 -0.68 -9.44 -14.95
CA ARG A 224 -1.44 -10.48 -15.66
C ARG A 224 -2.92 -10.45 -15.32
N LYS A 225 -3.74 -10.81 -16.29
CA LYS A 225 -5.19 -10.97 -16.08
C LYS A 225 -5.45 -12.21 -15.21
N PHE A 226 -6.27 -12.08 -14.20
CA PHE A 226 -6.78 -13.20 -13.41
C PHE A 226 -7.64 -14.13 -14.29
N ARG A 227 -7.42 -15.43 -14.15
CA ARG A 227 -8.07 -16.48 -14.94
C ARG A 227 -8.83 -17.43 -14.00
N PRO A 228 -10.13 -17.22 -13.75
CA PRO A 228 -10.94 -18.13 -12.93
C PRO A 228 -10.83 -19.60 -13.35
N ASP A 229 -10.73 -19.85 -14.66
CA ASP A 229 -10.61 -21.22 -15.18
C ASP A 229 -9.29 -21.89 -14.76
N HIS A 230 -8.19 -21.15 -14.66
CA HIS A 230 -6.94 -21.67 -14.12
C HIS A 230 -7.07 -22.05 -12.64
N VAL A 231 -7.86 -21.28 -11.87
CA VAL A 231 -8.12 -21.61 -10.46
C VAL A 231 -8.98 -22.87 -10.35
N ARG A 232 -10.04 -22.99 -11.17
CA ARG A 232 -10.91 -24.18 -11.19
C ARG A 232 -10.18 -25.45 -11.60
N ALA A 233 -9.18 -25.35 -12.48
CA ALA A 233 -8.42 -26.49 -12.98
C ALA A 233 -7.33 -27.00 -12.02
N ARG A 234 -7.14 -26.37 -10.86
CA ARG A 234 -6.13 -26.81 -9.88
C ARG A 234 -6.56 -28.12 -9.23
N ALA A 235 -5.66 -29.10 -9.24
CA ALA A 235 -5.93 -30.40 -8.64
C ALA A 235 -6.22 -30.25 -7.12
N GLY A 236 -7.30 -30.91 -6.65
CA GLY A 236 -7.71 -30.86 -5.25
C GLY A 236 -8.52 -29.62 -4.85
N TRP A 237 -8.74 -28.66 -5.76
CA TRP A 237 -9.48 -27.43 -5.46
C TRP A 237 -10.99 -27.54 -5.76
N GLU A 238 -11.43 -28.64 -6.36
CA GLU A 238 -12.85 -28.88 -6.72
C GLU A 238 -13.78 -28.85 -5.51
N ASN A 239 -13.25 -29.09 -4.31
CA ASN A 239 -13.99 -29.06 -3.06
C ASN A 239 -13.94 -27.72 -2.30
N VAL A 240 -13.14 -26.75 -2.75
CA VAL A 240 -13.08 -25.41 -2.16
C VAL A 240 -14.40 -24.67 -2.39
N ASN A 241 -14.97 -24.09 -1.34
CA ASN A 241 -16.26 -23.39 -1.41
C ASN A 241 -16.32 -22.34 -2.51
N ALA A 242 -15.31 -21.49 -2.61
CA ALA A 242 -15.22 -20.45 -3.63
C ALA A 242 -15.26 -21.03 -5.06
N VAL A 243 -14.61 -22.19 -5.28
CA VAL A 243 -14.59 -22.88 -6.57
C VAL A 243 -15.95 -23.48 -6.88
N LYS A 244 -16.54 -24.22 -5.92
CA LYS A 244 -17.88 -24.82 -6.06
C LYS A 244 -18.97 -23.79 -6.38
N THR A 245 -18.91 -22.65 -5.72
CA THR A 245 -19.94 -21.61 -5.82
C THR A 245 -19.61 -20.53 -6.87
N GLY A 246 -18.45 -20.63 -7.53
CA GLY A 246 -18.04 -19.69 -8.56
C GLY A 246 -17.62 -18.32 -8.02
N GLN A 247 -17.31 -18.20 -6.73
CA GLN A 247 -16.91 -16.94 -6.06
C GLN A 247 -15.43 -16.62 -6.32
N LEU A 248 -15.10 -16.41 -7.59
CA LEU A 248 -13.76 -16.16 -8.11
C LEU A 248 -13.74 -14.82 -8.84
N PHE A 249 -13.10 -13.79 -8.28
CA PHE A 249 -13.16 -12.43 -8.79
C PHE A 249 -11.77 -11.85 -9.00
N GLU A 250 -11.64 -10.99 -10.01
CA GLU A 250 -10.45 -10.17 -10.23
C GLU A 250 -10.62 -8.80 -9.56
N ILE A 251 -9.60 -8.38 -8.80
CA ILE A 251 -9.41 -6.96 -8.45
C ILE A 251 -8.16 -6.51 -9.19
N LYS A 252 -8.25 -5.41 -9.93
CA LYS A 252 -7.11 -4.93 -10.70
C LYS A 252 -5.97 -4.50 -9.79
N SER A 253 -4.74 -4.83 -10.16
CA SER A 253 -3.54 -4.48 -9.38
C SER A 253 -3.44 -2.98 -9.10
N ALA A 254 -3.83 -2.15 -10.08
CA ALA A 254 -3.85 -0.70 -9.92
C ALA A 254 -4.89 -0.17 -8.91
N GLU A 255 -5.83 -1.02 -8.48
CA GLU A 255 -6.91 -0.67 -7.57
C GLU A 255 -6.71 -1.21 -6.16
N ILE A 256 -5.77 -2.15 -5.96
CA ILE A 256 -5.58 -2.80 -4.66
C ILE A 256 -4.11 -3.02 -4.26
N LEU A 257 -3.21 -3.27 -5.22
CA LEU A 257 -1.80 -3.56 -4.92
C LEU A 257 -0.92 -2.30 -4.85
N GLN A 258 -1.47 -1.14 -5.13
CA GLN A 258 -0.80 0.14 -4.92
C GLN A 258 -1.19 0.68 -3.54
N PRO A 259 -0.24 0.84 -2.59
CA PRO A 259 -0.54 1.33 -1.24
C PRO A 259 -0.81 2.84 -1.24
N GLY A 260 -1.96 3.22 -1.76
CA GLY A 260 -2.36 4.60 -1.99
C GLY A 260 -3.88 4.79 -2.09
N PRO A 261 -4.34 5.92 -2.65
CA PRO A 261 -5.76 6.28 -2.68
C PRO A 261 -6.66 5.21 -3.29
N ALA A 262 -6.23 4.56 -4.39
CA ALA A 262 -7.03 3.55 -5.08
C ALA A 262 -7.42 2.38 -4.18
N ALA A 263 -6.50 1.87 -3.36
CA ALA A 263 -6.75 0.75 -2.46
C ALA A 263 -7.81 1.08 -1.40
N LEU A 264 -7.79 2.33 -0.90
CA LEU A 264 -8.70 2.82 0.14
C LEU A 264 -10.07 3.28 -0.37
N ASN A 265 -10.22 3.46 -1.69
CA ASN A 265 -11.47 3.85 -2.32
C ASN A 265 -12.01 2.71 -3.20
N ASP A 266 -11.53 2.60 -4.44
CA ASP A 266 -12.05 1.62 -5.42
C ASP A 266 -11.82 0.17 -4.98
N GLY A 267 -10.65 -0.14 -4.40
CA GLY A 267 -10.29 -1.47 -3.95
C GLY A 267 -11.22 -1.98 -2.85
N VAL A 268 -11.38 -1.20 -1.77
CA VAL A 268 -12.25 -1.56 -0.65
C VAL A 268 -13.72 -1.68 -1.06
N GLU A 269 -14.20 -0.76 -1.92
CA GLU A 269 -15.60 -0.78 -2.39
C GLU A 269 -15.92 -2.01 -3.24
N GLN A 270 -14.99 -2.42 -4.11
CA GLN A 270 -15.16 -3.62 -4.91
C GLN A 270 -15.22 -4.87 -4.02
N ILE A 271 -14.30 -5.00 -3.07
CA ILE A 271 -14.28 -6.13 -2.13
C ILE A 271 -15.54 -6.16 -1.30
N HIS A 272 -15.97 -5.02 -0.75
CA HIS A 272 -17.21 -4.91 0.03
C HIS A 272 -18.43 -5.34 -0.79
N ARG A 273 -18.57 -4.85 -2.02
CA ARG A 273 -19.67 -5.23 -2.91
C ARG A 273 -19.68 -6.74 -3.20
N ILE A 274 -18.53 -7.35 -3.42
CA ILE A 274 -18.42 -8.80 -3.62
C ILE A 274 -18.88 -9.54 -2.37
N ILE A 275 -18.44 -9.12 -1.19
CA ILE A 275 -18.82 -9.74 0.09
C ILE A 275 -20.32 -9.60 0.36
N MET A 276 -20.89 -8.41 0.12
CA MET A 276 -22.33 -8.19 0.32
C MET A 276 -23.16 -9.05 -0.63
N ASN A 277 -22.77 -9.17 -1.90
CA ASN A 277 -23.44 -10.03 -2.88
C ASN A 277 -23.33 -11.52 -2.47
N TRP A 278 -22.16 -11.95 -2.01
CA TRP A 278 -21.96 -13.29 -1.50
C TRP A 278 -22.91 -13.57 -0.31
N SER A 279 -23.06 -12.64 0.63
CA SER A 279 -23.92 -12.81 1.80
C SER A 279 -25.40 -13.01 1.43
N GLN A 280 -25.85 -12.43 0.33
CA GLN A 280 -27.22 -12.59 -0.19
C GLN A 280 -27.41 -13.92 -0.93
N SER A 281 -26.34 -14.44 -1.56
CA SER A 281 -26.40 -15.70 -2.31
C SER A 281 -26.33 -16.95 -1.43
N VAL A 282 -25.77 -16.84 -0.23
CA VAL A 282 -25.76 -17.92 0.77
C VAL A 282 -27.11 -17.90 1.50
N ALA A 283 -28.11 -18.59 0.93
CA ALA A 283 -29.39 -18.86 1.62
C ALA A 283 -29.10 -19.42 3.03
N PRO A 284 -29.91 -19.09 4.06
CA PRO A 284 -29.70 -19.64 5.39
C PRO A 284 -29.77 -21.15 5.31
N THR A 285 -28.61 -21.82 5.44
CA THR A 285 -28.57 -23.24 5.69
C THR A 285 -29.24 -23.47 7.04
N LEU A 286 -30.45 -23.99 7.01
CA LEU A 286 -31.17 -24.48 8.18
C LEU A 286 -30.20 -25.43 8.92
N GLY A 287 -29.73 -24.99 10.08
CA GLY A 287 -29.17 -25.80 11.14
C GLY A 287 -28.03 -26.75 10.75
N THR A 288 -26.79 -26.28 10.79
CA THR A 288 -25.66 -27.13 11.12
C THR A 288 -25.00 -26.59 12.38
N ASP A 289 -24.84 -27.48 13.30
CA ASP A 289 -24.32 -27.36 14.66
C ASP A 289 -23.04 -26.49 14.71
N VAL A 290 -23.11 -25.40 15.45
CA VAL A 290 -22.00 -24.41 15.60
C VAL A 290 -20.96 -24.91 16.63
N SER A 291 -21.11 -26.15 17.16
CA SER A 291 -20.29 -26.69 18.25
C SER A 291 -18.91 -27.20 17.84
N SER A 292 -18.56 -27.18 16.54
CA SER A 292 -17.29 -27.73 16.03
C SER A 292 -16.29 -26.69 15.47
N LEU A 293 -16.54 -25.40 15.67
CA LEU A 293 -15.58 -24.37 15.26
C LEU A 293 -14.52 -24.16 16.34
N PRO A 294 -13.23 -24.13 15.99
CA PRO A 294 -12.19 -23.78 16.95
C PRO A 294 -12.43 -22.38 17.51
N PRO A 295 -12.06 -22.12 18.77
CA PRO A 295 -12.25 -20.84 19.41
C PRO A 295 -11.60 -19.76 18.58
N ARG A 296 -12.33 -18.65 18.37
CA ARG A 296 -11.83 -17.47 17.67
C ARG A 296 -10.54 -17.04 18.36
N GLY A 297 -9.45 -16.97 17.62
CA GLY A 297 -8.27 -16.25 18.01
C GLY A 297 -8.63 -14.79 18.32
N PRO A 298 -7.82 -14.07 19.11
CA PRO A 298 -8.12 -12.70 19.48
C PRO A 298 -8.41 -11.90 18.19
N SER A 299 -9.56 -11.23 18.22
CA SER A 299 -9.95 -10.27 17.19
C SER A 299 -8.79 -9.35 16.87
N THR A 300 -8.63 -9.06 15.57
CA THR A 300 -7.66 -8.13 14.96
C THR A 300 -7.11 -7.05 15.91
N PRO A 301 -5.87 -6.53 15.68
CA PRO A 301 -5.26 -5.47 16.52
C PRO A 301 -6.10 -4.21 16.68
N TRP A 302 -7.20 -4.09 15.99
CA TRP A 302 -8.25 -3.11 16.19
C TRP A 302 -9.21 -3.62 17.27
N GLY A 303 -8.76 -3.55 18.55
CA GLY A 303 -9.57 -3.88 19.71
C GLY A 303 -10.89 -3.12 19.66
N GLY A 304 -11.98 -3.83 20.07
CA GLY A 304 -13.33 -3.30 20.18
C GLY A 304 -13.42 -1.99 20.98
N PRO A 305 -14.62 -1.43 21.20
CA PRO A 305 -14.88 -0.04 21.48
C PRO A 305 -14.27 0.41 22.81
N ALA A 306 -13.00 0.79 22.78
CA ALA A 306 -12.33 1.43 23.90
C ALA A 306 -11.55 2.63 23.38
N ALA A 307 -12.05 3.79 23.77
CA ALA A 307 -11.40 5.09 23.75
C ALA A 307 -11.07 5.67 22.35
N ARG A 308 -11.88 6.64 21.97
CA ARG A 308 -11.53 7.66 20.98
C ARG A 308 -10.18 8.27 21.35
N ARG A 309 -9.10 7.76 20.76
CA ARG A 309 -7.86 8.51 20.65
C ARG A 309 -7.94 9.28 19.32
N THR A 310 -7.89 10.59 19.44
CA THR A 310 -7.75 11.45 18.26
C THR A 310 -6.31 11.37 17.79
N TRP A 311 -6.07 11.49 16.50
CA TRP A 311 -4.74 11.48 15.86
C TRP A 311 -3.73 12.45 16.52
N HIS A 312 -4.22 13.42 17.31
CA HIS A 312 -3.39 14.37 18.07
C HIS A 312 -2.66 13.73 19.24
N ASP A 313 -3.18 12.65 19.83
CA ASP A 313 -2.64 12.10 21.06
C ASP A 313 -1.42 11.20 20.84
N ASP A 314 -1.29 10.58 19.66
CA ASP A 314 -0.17 9.69 19.34
C ASP A 314 1.10 10.42 18.85
N PHE A 315 0.97 11.68 18.43
CA PHE A 315 2.12 12.49 18.00
C PHE A 315 2.85 13.21 19.12
N VAL A 316 2.24 13.35 20.30
CA VAL A 316 2.78 14.14 21.42
C VAL A 316 3.49 13.28 22.47
N SER A 317 3.41 11.96 22.44
CA SER A 317 3.89 11.08 23.51
C SER A 317 5.00 10.11 23.11
N SER A 318 5.97 10.52 22.31
CA SER A 318 7.21 9.75 22.16
C SER A 318 8.23 10.22 23.19
N PRO A 319 8.71 9.37 24.11
CA PRO A 319 9.76 9.77 25.05
C PRO A 319 11.06 9.99 24.30
N GLN A 320 11.70 11.12 24.55
CA GLN A 320 13.07 11.42 24.11
C GLN A 320 13.99 10.30 24.63
N ARG A 321 14.63 9.58 23.73
CA ARG A 321 15.74 8.68 24.08
C ARG A 321 16.91 9.53 24.58
N THR A 322 17.23 9.42 25.85
CA THR A 322 18.48 9.92 26.43
C THR A 322 19.63 9.06 25.89
N ASP A 323 20.53 9.71 25.19
CA ASP A 323 21.79 9.16 24.68
C ASP A 323 22.75 8.92 25.87
N SER A 324 23.02 7.67 26.20
CA SER A 324 24.10 7.26 27.08
C SER A 324 24.67 5.92 26.63
N GLY A 325 25.76 5.98 25.88
CA GLY A 325 26.52 4.76 25.51
C GLY A 325 27.51 4.95 24.37
N ARG A 326 28.58 5.70 24.59
CA ARG A 326 29.77 5.61 23.74
C ARG A 326 30.46 4.25 23.94
N PRO A 327 30.81 3.48 22.93
CA PRO A 327 31.79 2.42 23.06
C PRO A 327 33.22 2.98 22.89
N GLU A 328 34.10 2.58 23.80
CA GLU A 328 35.52 2.86 23.82
C GLU A 328 36.26 2.45 22.54
N LYS A 329 37.17 3.30 22.12
CA LYS A 329 38.17 3.03 21.07
C LYS A 329 39.19 2.01 21.55
N ARG A 330 39.21 0.82 20.98
CA ARG A 330 40.39 -0.08 21.07
C ARG A 330 41.50 0.48 20.19
N GLN A 331 42.63 0.81 20.82
CA GLN A 331 43.93 1.09 20.18
C GLN A 331 44.47 -0.20 19.56
N VAL A 332 44.80 -0.13 18.27
CA VAL A 332 45.58 -1.15 17.58
C VAL A 332 47.03 -0.64 17.53
N ALA A 333 47.95 -1.41 18.11
CA ALA A 333 49.39 -1.17 18.09
C ALA A 333 50.02 -1.47 16.71
N PRO A 334 51.10 -0.82 16.32
CA PRO A 334 51.73 -1.02 15.01
C PRO A 334 52.62 -2.28 14.99
N GLY A 335 52.37 -3.19 14.08
CA GLY A 335 53.22 -4.33 13.75
C GLY A 335 54.33 -3.97 12.77
N ARG A 336 55.51 -4.42 13.07
CA ARG A 336 56.80 -4.21 12.41
C ARG A 336 56.88 -4.80 11.01
N THR A 337 57.60 -4.08 10.14
CA THR A 337 58.17 -4.52 8.87
C THR A 337 59.30 -5.53 9.04
N ALA A 338 59.36 -6.54 8.17
CA ALA A 338 60.54 -7.25 7.63
C ALA A 338 60.05 -8.03 6.40
N GLY A 339 60.45 -7.82 5.18
CA GLY A 339 61.81 -7.89 4.63
C GLY A 339 62.01 -9.26 3.97
N ALA A 340 61.72 -9.37 2.68
CA ALA A 340 62.47 -10.06 1.62
C ALA A 340 61.67 -10.02 0.32
#